data_cddf146d9bac72967f8e5de29b3e1b4d
#
_entry.id   cddf146d9bac72967f8e5de29b3e1b4d
#
_cell.length_a   1.000
_cell.length_b   1.000
_cell.length_c   1.000
_cell.angle_alpha   90.00
_cell.angle_beta   90.00
_cell.angle_gamma   90.00
#
_symmetry.space_group_name_H-M   'P 1'
#
loop_
_entity.id
_entity.type
_entity.pdbx_description
1 polymer ?
#
loop_
_entity_poly.entity_id
_entity_poly.type
_entity_poly.pdbx_seq_one_letter_code
_entity_poly.pdbx_strand_id
1 'polypeptide(L)'
;MKKIREFSYVRFKKEFPKSLRWAFRRLGKGIFQIRGAGKVFDYEVEPRWGWEMIYAILRELYHLEGKGGYGEIYGWIKREFLRLYEEVAEERGYREEENRKGLGKIILWKYKPHKFLEIPAKKYILGRSEDVLYLNFVLKVLGFDVEDFVKVPPTFFKVRYMRDGRKIWLLSYLILSGVFGYGETGFLVNTPFLFEEFVGKIYGGRRFLGKGFIKPDFVLEDGTPIDAKYKVRVQRSDIYQAFAYAKILGKSRAILVYPKVK
;
A
#
# COMPACT_ATOMS: atom_id res chain seq x y z
N MET A 1 -23.28 -8.08 -9.13
CA MET A 1 -22.26 -7.02 -8.97
C MET A 1 -22.38 -6.08 -10.15
N LYS A 2 -22.45 -4.77 -9.92
CA LYS A 2 -22.60 -3.75 -10.97
C LYS A 2 -21.22 -3.27 -11.42
N LYS A 3 -20.93 -3.38 -12.74
CA LYS A 3 -19.70 -2.83 -13.31
C LYS A 3 -19.86 -1.35 -13.59
N ILE A 4 -18.92 -0.54 -13.12
CA ILE A 4 -18.85 0.90 -13.37
C ILE A 4 -17.42 1.30 -13.68
N ARG A 5 -17.24 2.45 -14.32
CA ARG A 5 -15.91 3.01 -14.53
C ARG A 5 -15.49 3.92 -13.37
N GLU A 6 -14.23 4.00 -13.13
CA GLU A 6 -13.62 4.98 -12.24
C GLU A 6 -14.10 6.40 -12.55
N PHE A 7 -14.30 7.23 -11.53
CA PHE A 7 -14.90 8.55 -11.55
C PHE A 7 -16.41 8.58 -11.91
N SER A 8 -17.08 7.42 -11.96
CA SER A 8 -18.53 7.36 -12.03
C SER A 8 -19.18 7.88 -10.74
N TYR A 9 -20.41 8.36 -10.89
CA TYR A 9 -21.20 8.84 -9.76
C TYR A 9 -22.09 7.72 -9.25
N VAL A 10 -22.06 7.52 -7.94
CA VAL A 10 -22.86 6.50 -7.27
C VAL A 10 -23.59 7.10 -6.08
N ARG A 11 -24.73 6.51 -5.74
CA ARG A 11 -25.51 6.90 -4.57
C ARG A 11 -25.36 5.83 -3.50
N PHE A 12 -24.84 6.22 -2.35
CA PHE A 12 -24.71 5.36 -1.18
C PHE A 12 -25.54 5.89 -0.01
N LYS A 13 -26.16 4.96 0.72
CA LYS A 13 -26.87 5.24 1.98
C LYS A 13 -26.04 4.87 3.21
N LYS A 14 -24.94 4.14 3.04
CA LYS A 14 -24.09 3.62 4.11
C LYS A 14 -22.85 4.50 4.33
N GLU A 15 -22.32 4.48 5.55
CA GLU A 15 -21.03 5.09 5.85
C GLU A 15 -19.88 4.29 5.25
N PHE A 16 -18.81 4.98 4.90
CA PHE A 16 -17.60 4.36 4.34
C PHE A 16 -16.58 4.08 5.45
N PRO A 17 -15.86 2.96 5.37
CA PRO A 17 -14.71 2.70 6.22
C PRO A 17 -13.71 3.87 6.10
N LYS A 18 -13.07 4.22 7.23
CA LYS A 18 -12.07 5.31 7.26
C LYS A 18 -10.96 5.10 6.24
N SER A 19 -10.51 3.84 6.05
CA SER A 19 -9.48 3.42 5.11
C SER A 19 -9.82 3.68 3.62
N LEU A 20 -11.09 3.76 3.28
CA LEU A 20 -11.56 3.98 1.89
C LEU A 20 -12.10 5.40 1.65
N ARG A 21 -12.06 6.30 2.65
CA ARG A 21 -12.60 7.67 2.50
C ARG A 21 -11.95 8.46 1.36
N TRP A 22 -10.68 8.25 1.09
CA TRP A 22 -9.96 8.88 -0.02
C TRP A 22 -10.57 8.55 -1.39
N ALA A 23 -11.20 7.37 -1.51
CA ALA A 23 -11.79 6.89 -2.76
C ALA A 23 -13.13 7.55 -3.09
N PHE A 24 -13.71 8.34 -2.17
CA PHE A 24 -15.05 8.90 -2.34
C PHE A 24 -15.03 10.42 -2.21
N ARG A 25 -15.27 11.12 -3.33
CA ARG A 25 -15.50 12.55 -3.32
C ARG A 25 -17.00 12.82 -3.21
N ARG A 26 -17.44 13.38 -2.09
CA ARG A 26 -18.82 13.80 -1.90
C ARG A 26 -19.16 14.98 -2.81
N LEU A 27 -20.25 14.87 -3.57
CA LEU A 27 -20.72 15.91 -4.49
C LEU A 27 -22.07 16.51 -4.04
N GLY A 28 -22.81 15.77 -3.22
CA GLY A 28 -24.11 16.17 -2.69
C GLY A 28 -24.66 15.19 -1.66
N LYS A 29 -25.93 15.32 -1.30
CA LYS A 29 -26.57 14.45 -0.32
C LYS A 29 -26.64 13.00 -0.85
N GLY A 30 -25.78 12.12 -0.33
CA GLY A 30 -25.73 10.71 -0.72
C GLY A 30 -25.12 10.43 -2.10
N ILE A 31 -24.60 11.43 -2.82
CA ILE A 31 -23.95 11.28 -4.13
C ILE A 31 -22.47 11.40 -3.98
N PHE A 32 -21.74 10.40 -4.50
CA PHE A 32 -20.29 10.33 -4.42
C PHE A 32 -19.69 9.99 -5.79
N GLN A 33 -18.54 10.58 -6.06
CA GLN A 33 -17.69 10.17 -7.17
C GLN A 33 -16.66 9.19 -6.65
N ILE A 34 -16.58 7.99 -7.27
CA ILE A 34 -15.61 6.98 -6.90
C ILE A 34 -14.27 7.29 -7.57
N ARG A 35 -13.19 7.29 -6.77
CA ARG A 35 -11.80 7.41 -7.22
C ARG A 35 -11.08 6.12 -6.90
N GLY A 36 -10.29 5.61 -7.85
CA GLY A 36 -9.63 4.32 -7.70
C GLY A 36 -10.43 3.17 -8.30
N ALA A 37 -9.73 2.07 -8.56
CA ALA A 37 -10.26 0.89 -9.23
C ALA A 37 -10.27 -0.34 -8.31
N GLY A 38 -11.25 -1.23 -8.46
CA GLY A 38 -11.39 -2.44 -7.65
C GLY A 38 -12.84 -2.76 -7.30
N LYS A 39 -13.08 -3.24 -6.09
CA LYS A 39 -14.42 -3.58 -5.61
C LYS A 39 -14.79 -2.74 -4.39
N VAL A 40 -16.01 -2.23 -4.38
CA VAL A 40 -16.59 -1.54 -3.21
C VAL A 40 -18.08 -1.80 -3.16
N PHE A 41 -18.58 -2.35 -2.06
CA PHE A 41 -19.96 -2.84 -1.92
C PHE A 41 -20.36 -3.75 -3.10
N ASP A 42 -21.42 -3.41 -3.80
CA ASP A 42 -21.96 -4.16 -4.95
C ASP A 42 -21.37 -3.70 -6.29
N TYR A 43 -20.38 -2.81 -6.26
CA TYR A 43 -19.75 -2.25 -7.47
C TYR A 43 -18.37 -2.83 -7.71
N GLU A 44 -18.12 -3.24 -8.95
CA GLU A 44 -16.79 -3.46 -9.51
C GLU A 44 -16.40 -2.22 -10.30
N VAL A 45 -15.35 -1.55 -9.88
CA VAL A 45 -14.89 -0.28 -10.45
C VAL A 45 -13.71 -0.56 -11.37
N GLU A 46 -13.95 -0.47 -12.66
CA GLU A 46 -12.92 -0.62 -13.68
C GLU A 46 -12.04 0.63 -13.72
N PRO A 47 -10.70 0.47 -13.77
CA PRO A 47 -9.81 1.61 -13.90
C PRO A 47 -10.03 2.31 -15.23
N ARG A 48 -9.89 3.63 -15.24
CA ARG A 48 -10.13 4.46 -16.44
C ARG A 48 -9.25 4.05 -17.63
N TRP A 49 -8.02 3.60 -17.35
CA TRP A 49 -7.01 3.26 -18.35
C TRP A 49 -6.73 1.77 -18.45
N GLY A 50 -7.58 0.93 -17.85
CA GLY A 50 -7.44 -0.53 -17.81
C GLY A 50 -6.48 -1.05 -16.74
N TRP A 51 -6.65 -2.31 -16.41
CA TRP A 51 -5.81 -3.00 -15.42
C TRP A 51 -4.35 -3.16 -15.88
N GLU A 52 -4.13 -3.30 -17.18
CA GLU A 52 -2.79 -3.43 -17.78
C GLU A 52 -1.89 -2.24 -17.43
N MET A 53 -2.44 -1.01 -17.48
CA MET A 53 -1.69 0.17 -17.06
C MET A 53 -1.35 0.13 -15.56
N ILE A 54 -2.28 -0.31 -14.72
CA ILE A 54 -2.04 -0.45 -13.28
C ILE A 54 -0.88 -1.41 -13.03
N TYR A 55 -0.88 -2.58 -13.67
CA TYR A 55 0.20 -3.55 -13.54
C TYR A 55 1.54 -3.03 -14.10
N ALA A 56 1.51 -2.31 -15.22
CA ALA A 56 2.72 -1.69 -15.77
C ALA A 56 3.34 -0.69 -14.77
N ILE A 57 2.51 0.13 -14.14
CA ILE A 57 2.95 1.09 -13.12
C ILE A 57 3.49 0.34 -11.89
N LEU A 58 2.79 -0.67 -11.38
CA LEU A 58 3.23 -1.45 -10.21
C LEU A 58 4.57 -2.16 -10.47
N ARG A 59 4.75 -2.71 -11.68
CA ARG A 59 6.01 -3.32 -12.10
C ARG A 59 7.14 -2.31 -12.13
N GLU A 60 6.90 -1.14 -12.74
CA GLU A 60 7.90 -0.10 -12.87
C GLU A 60 8.29 0.51 -11.51
N LEU A 61 7.32 0.79 -10.65
CA LEU A 61 7.56 1.42 -9.36
C LEU A 61 8.15 0.46 -8.32
N TYR A 62 7.64 -0.78 -8.29
CA TYR A 62 7.80 -1.67 -7.14
C TYR A 62 8.29 -3.05 -7.51
N HIS A 63 8.58 -3.30 -8.80
CA HIS A 63 8.97 -4.64 -9.32
C HIS A 63 7.94 -5.72 -8.95
N LEU A 64 6.65 -5.33 -8.94
CA LEU A 64 5.53 -6.21 -8.66
C LEU A 64 4.91 -6.68 -9.98
N GLU A 65 4.93 -7.98 -10.21
CA GLU A 65 4.34 -8.58 -11.41
C GLU A 65 2.96 -9.12 -11.10
N GLY A 66 2.01 -8.85 -11.97
CA GLY A 66 0.65 -9.35 -11.89
C GLY A 66 -0.03 -9.29 -13.25
N LYS A 67 -1.14 -10.01 -13.39
CA LYS A 67 -1.98 -10.07 -14.60
C LYS A 67 -3.45 -10.08 -14.21
N GLY A 68 -4.32 -9.69 -15.15
CA GLY A 68 -5.77 -9.85 -15.02
C GLY A 68 -6.50 -8.66 -14.41
N GLY A 69 -7.69 -8.93 -13.92
CA GLY A 69 -8.60 -7.91 -13.38
C GLY A 69 -8.54 -7.76 -11.86
N TYR A 70 -9.58 -7.14 -11.32
CA TYR A 70 -9.72 -6.86 -9.90
C TYR A 70 -9.50 -8.08 -8.98
N GLY A 71 -10.16 -9.19 -9.27
CA GLY A 71 -10.11 -10.39 -8.41
C GLY A 71 -8.70 -10.97 -8.30
N GLU A 72 -7.96 -10.88 -9.38
CA GLU A 72 -6.60 -11.39 -9.46
C GLU A 72 -5.61 -10.52 -8.67
N ILE A 73 -5.69 -9.18 -8.79
CA ILE A 73 -4.81 -8.29 -8.03
C ILE A 73 -5.06 -8.39 -6.53
N TYR A 74 -6.33 -8.47 -6.11
CA TYR A 74 -6.68 -8.63 -4.71
C TYR A 74 -6.17 -9.95 -4.11
N GLY A 75 -6.45 -11.05 -4.81
CA GLY A 75 -6.00 -12.38 -4.40
C GLY A 75 -4.47 -12.50 -4.42
N TRP A 76 -3.82 -11.90 -5.42
CA TRP A 76 -2.38 -11.88 -5.53
C TRP A 76 -1.72 -11.14 -4.34
N ILE A 77 -2.19 -9.93 -3.99
CA ILE A 77 -1.65 -9.16 -2.85
C ILE A 77 -1.75 -9.96 -1.55
N LYS A 78 -2.90 -10.62 -1.31
CA LYS A 78 -3.08 -11.45 -0.11
C LYS A 78 -2.12 -12.64 -0.08
N ARG A 79 -2.02 -13.39 -1.19
CA ARG A 79 -1.13 -14.56 -1.27
C ARG A 79 0.33 -14.17 -1.13
N GLU A 80 0.76 -13.11 -1.84
CA GLU A 80 2.14 -12.66 -1.79
C GLU A 80 2.50 -12.11 -0.40
N PHE A 81 1.58 -11.37 0.24
CA PHE A 81 1.81 -10.91 1.61
C PHE A 81 1.94 -12.08 2.59
N LEU A 82 1.06 -13.09 2.52
CA LEU A 82 1.13 -14.27 3.38
C LEU A 82 2.43 -15.05 3.17
N ARG A 83 2.83 -15.30 1.92
CA ARG A 83 4.08 -15.98 1.60
C ARG A 83 5.29 -15.26 2.20
N LEU A 84 5.38 -13.94 2.03
CA LEU A 84 6.46 -13.14 2.59
C LEU A 84 6.38 -13.04 4.12
N TYR A 85 5.18 -13.06 4.69
CA TYR A 85 4.98 -13.09 6.13
C TYR A 85 5.51 -14.38 6.74
N GLU A 86 5.23 -15.53 6.13
CA GLU A 86 5.73 -16.83 6.58
C GLU A 86 7.26 -16.84 6.61
N GLU A 87 7.93 -16.33 5.56
CA GLU A 87 9.39 -16.20 5.52
C GLU A 87 9.95 -15.38 6.71
N VAL A 88 9.32 -14.25 7.02
CA VAL A 88 9.74 -13.41 8.16
C VAL A 88 9.40 -14.06 9.49
N ALA A 89 8.24 -14.72 9.60
CA ALA A 89 7.82 -15.42 10.80
C ALA A 89 8.73 -16.61 11.11
N GLU A 90 9.15 -17.36 10.10
CA GLU A 90 10.12 -18.45 10.27
C GLU A 90 11.50 -17.94 10.72
N GLU A 91 11.95 -16.83 10.17
CA GLU A 91 13.27 -16.27 10.45
C GLU A 91 13.35 -15.52 11.79
N ARG A 92 12.29 -14.79 12.15
CA ARG A 92 12.28 -13.85 13.27
C ARG A 92 11.17 -14.10 14.29
N GLY A 93 10.24 -15.00 13.96
CA GLY A 93 9.07 -15.33 14.78
C GLY A 93 9.33 -16.38 15.84
N TYR A 94 10.43 -17.09 15.75
CA TYR A 94 10.76 -18.15 16.69
C TYR A 94 11.87 -17.71 17.64
N ARG A 95 11.53 -17.71 18.93
CA ARG A 95 12.50 -17.59 20.01
C ARG A 95 12.80 -18.98 20.54
N GLU A 96 14.07 -19.34 20.58
CA GLU A 96 14.50 -20.54 21.31
C GLU A 96 14.31 -20.29 22.81
N GLU A 97 13.44 -21.04 23.44
CA GLU A 97 13.30 -21.05 24.88
C GLU A 97 13.74 -22.40 25.42
N GLU A 98 14.71 -22.38 26.32
CA GLU A 98 15.12 -23.58 27.05
C GLU A 98 14.09 -23.85 28.14
N ASN A 99 13.59 -25.08 28.20
CA ASN A 99 12.70 -25.55 29.25
C ASN A 99 13.21 -26.85 29.86
N ARG A 100 12.73 -27.17 31.04
CA ARG A 100 13.06 -28.41 31.74
C ARG A 100 11.95 -29.45 31.73
N LYS A 101 10.92 -29.23 30.91
CA LYS A 101 9.73 -30.09 30.81
C LYS A 101 9.81 -31.07 29.65
N GLY A 102 10.91 -31.17 28.96
CA GLY A 102 11.05 -32.07 27.81
C GLY A 102 10.24 -31.69 26.56
N LEU A 103 9.70 -30.46 26.50
CA LEU A 103 8.90 -30.00 25.38
C LEU A 103 9.78 -29.46 24.27
N GLY A 104 9.85 -30.14 23.14
CA GLY A 104 10.65 -29.79 21.98
C GLY A 104 11.91 -30.64 21.81
N LYS A 105 12.97 -30.10 21.19
CA LYS A 105 14.21 -30.82 20.92
C LYS A 105 15.02 -31.01 22.23
N ILE A 106 15.21 -32.25 22.65
CA ILE A 106 15.92 -32.59 23.90
C ILE A 106 17.40 -32.21 23.76
N ILE A 107 17.96 -31.60 24.81
CA ILE A 107 19.35 -31.19 24.88
C ILE A 107 20.13 -32.24 25.72
N LEU A 108 20.57 -33.31 25.06
CA LEU A 108 21.17 -34.47 25.74
C LEU A 108 22.36 -34.10 26.62
N TRP A 109 23.23 -33.18 26.22
CA TRP A 109 24.41 -32.79 27.03
C TRP A 109 24.08 -31.99 28.29
N LYS A 110 22.83 -31.47 28.40
CA LYS A 110 22.32 -30.82 29.63
C LYS A 110 21.54 -31.73 30.50
N TYR A 111 21.25 -32.98 30.05
CA TYR A 111 20.48 -33.95 30.80
C TYR A 111 21.32 -34.52 31.98
N LYS A 112 20.75 -34.46 33.18
CA LYS A 112 21.31 -35.02 34.39
C LYS A 112 20.47 -36.21 34.88
N PRO A 113 20.96 -37.47 34.81
CA PRO A 113 20.19 -38.66 35.15
C PRO A 113 19.56 -38.62 36.54
N HIS A 114 20.21 -37.99 37.51
CA HIS A 114 19.65 -37.85 38.87
C HIS A 114 18.49 -36.89 39.00
N LYS A 115 18.20 -36.12 37.90
CA LYS A 115 17.08 -35.22 37.80
C LYS A 115 16.12 -35.69 36.71
N PHE A 116 15.72 -36.95 36.75
CA PHE A 116 14.91 -37.59 35.70
C PHE A 116 13.59 -36.89 35.40
N LEU A 117 13.04 -36.08 36.31
CA LEU A 117 11.86 -35.24 36.10
C LEU A 117 12.16 -33.93 35.36
N GLU A 118 13.46 -33.56 35.21
CA GLU A 118 13.89 -32.36 34.51
C GLU A 118 14.56 -32.74 33.20
N ILE A 119 13.81 -32.76 32.11
CA ILE A 119 14.35 -33.01 30.77
C ILE A 119 14.60 -31.69 30.11
N PRO A 120 15.89 -31.26 29.96
CA PRO A 120 16.23 -30.02 29.27
C PRO A 120 15.93 -30.14 27.79
N ALA A 121 15.11 -29.24 27.29
CA ALA A 121 14.71 -29.20 25.89
C ALA A 121 14.65 -27.77 25.39
N LYS A 122 14.88 -27.60 24.12
CA LYS A 122 14.65 -26.34 23.41
C LYS A 122 13.32 -26.42 22.68
N LYS A 123 12.43 -25.51 23.00
CA LYS A 123 11.19 -25.32 22.29
C LYS A 123 11.31 -24.04 21.46
N TYR A 124 10.99 -24.15 20.18
CA TYR A 124 10.75 -22.96 19.39
C TYR A 124 9.37 -22.43 19.75
N ILE A 125 9.36 -21.31 20.45
CA ILE A 125 8.13 -20.59 20.72
C ILE A 125 8.03 -19.53 19.63
N LEU A 126 6.85 -19.33 19.07
CA LEU A 126 6.58 -18.16 18.24
C LEU A 126 7.00 -16.94 19.07
N GLY A 127 8.19 -16.44 18.76
CA GLY A 127 8.71 -15.27 19.42
C GLY A 127 7.84 -14.10 18.97
N ARG A 128 7.36 -13.31 19.91
CA ARG A 128 6.76 -12.01 19.61
C ARG A 128 7.89 -11.06 19.23
N SER A 129 8.53 -11.29 18.06
CA SER A 129 9.45 -10.28 17.55
C SER A 129 8.61 -9.04 17.21
N GLU A 130 9.12 -7.87 17.48
CA GLU A 130 8.42 -6.62 17.14
C GLU A 130 8.02 -6.59 15.67
N ASP A 131 8.86 -7.12 14.79
CA ASP A 131 8.61 -7.20 13.34
C ASP A 131 7.35 -8.01 13.04
N VAL A 132 7.14 -9.15 13.69
CA VAL A 132 5.93 -9.96 13.54
C VAL A 132 4.70 -9.21 14.06
N LEU A 133 4.80 -8.52 15.18
CA LEU A 133 3.69 -7.71 15.71
C LEU A 133 3.30 -6.58 14.78
N TYR A 134 4.26 -5.93 14.12
CA TYR A 134 4.01 -4.91 13.11
C TYR A 134 3.33 -5.49 11.86
N LEU A 135 3.78 -6.66 11.40
CA LEU A 135 3.18 -7.36 10.25
C LEU A 135 1.79 -7.91 10.58
N ASN A 136 1.55 -8.33 11.81
CA ASN A 136 0.23 -8.71 12.31
C ASN A 136 -0.79 -7.58 12.18
N PHE A 137 -0.36 -6.34 12.39
CA PHE A 137 -1.22 -5.19 12.14
C PHE A 137 -1.66 -5.11 10.67
N VAL A 138 -0.77 -5.41 9.73
CA VAL A 138 -1.11 -5.44 8.30
C VAL A 138 -2.05 -6.61 7.99
N LEU A 139 -1.82 -7.80 8.56
CA LEU A 139 -2.74 -8.94 8.45
C LEU A 139 -4.14 -8.58 8.93
N LYS A 140 -4.25 -7.88 10.06
CA LYS A 140 -5.54 -7.39 10.56
C LYS A 140 -6.24 -6.47 9.58
N VAL A 141 -5.49 -5.56 8.95
CA VAL A 141 -6.03 -4.67 7.91
C VAL A 141 -6.47 -5.45 6.67
N LEU A 142 -5.77 -6.54 6.32
CA LEU A 142 -6.15 -7.45 5.24
C LEU A 142 -7.35 -8.35 5.58
N GLY A 143 -7.90 -8.25 6.79
CA GLY A 143 -9.08 -8.99 7.26
C GLY A 143 -8.79 -10.39 7.78
N PHE A 144 -7.55 -10.66 8.19
CA PHE A 144 -7.22 -11.87 8.91
C PHE A 144 -7.53 -11.71 10.41
N ASP A 145 -7.91 -12.80 11.05
CA ASP A 145 -8.12 -12.82 12.51
C ASP A 145 -6.77 -12.90 13.22
N VAL A 146 -6.37 -11.79 13.84
CA VAL A 146 -5.10 -11.65 14.54
C VAL A 146 -5.35 -10.87 15.82
N GLU A 147 -4.97 -11.46 16.95
CA GLU A 147 -5.18 -10.89 18.27
C GLU A 147 -4.05 -9.92 18.65
N ASP A 148 -2.80 -10.36 18.50
CA ASP A 148 -1.61 -9.61 18.93
C ASP A 148 -1.03 -8.79 17.77
N PHE A 149 -1.09 -7.47 17.87
CA PHE A 149 -0.48 -6.58 16.88
C PHE A 149 -0.10 -5.22 17.49
N VAL A 150 0.87 -4.56 16.87
CA VAL A 150 1.27 -3.18 17.22
C VAL A 150 1.03 -2.27 16.01
N LYS A 151 0.26 -1.22 16.23
CA LYS A 151 -0.01 -0.21 15.19
C LYS A 151 1.20 0.69 15.01
N VAL A 152 1.67 0.78 13.78
CA VAL A 152 2.75 1.69 13.38
C VAL A 152 2.32 2.51 12.15
N PRO A 153 2.85 3.72 11.98
CA PRO A 153 2.51 4.53 10.81
C PRO A 153 3.07 3.91 9.53
N PRO A 154 2.45 4.14 8.35
CA PRO A 154 2.92 3.61 7.08
C PRO A 154 4.39 3.95 6.77
N THR A 155 4.84 5.15 7.17
CA THR A 155 6.22 5.62 6.99
C THR A 155 7.25 4.72 7.65
N PHE A 156 6.90 4.02 8.73
CA PHE A 156 7.76 3.03 9.37
C PHE A 156 8.15 1.93 8.38
N PHE A 157 7.19 1.36 7.67
CA PHE A 157 7.41 0.29 6.70
C PHE A 157 8.22 0.77 5.49
N LYS A 158 8.03 2.02 5.04
CA LYS A 158 8.83 2.63 3.98
C LYS A 158 10.31 2.72 4.39
N VAL A 159 10.59 3.20 5.59
CA VAL A 159 11.96 3.29 6.13
C VAL A 159 12.57 1.89 6.30
N ARG A 160 11.78 0.92 6.76
CA ARG A 160 12.23 -0.47 6.91
C ARG A 160 12.61 -1.07 5.56
N TYR A 161 11.78 -0.87 4.53
CA TYR A 161 12.07 -1.29 3.16
C TYR A 161 13.38 -0.66 2.64
N MET A 162 13.59 0.62 2.85
CA MET A 162 14.81 1.30 2.41
C MET A 162 16.09 0.76 3.09
N ARG A 163 15.98 0.17 4.28
CA ARG A 163 17.11 -0.38 5.05
C ARG A 163 17.43 -1.83 4.71
N ASP A 164 16.41 -2.67 4.58
CA ASP A 164 16.62 -4.12 4.42
C ASP A 164 16.16 -4.69 3.05
N GLY A 165 15.50 -3.88 2.23
CA GLY A 165 15.11 -4.24 0.85
C GLY A 165 14.00 -5.28 0.72
N ARG A 166 13.46 -5.82 1.82
CA ARG A 166 12.46 -6.90 1.78
C ARG A 166 11.12 -6.41 1.26
N LYS A 167 10.58 -7.12 0.27
CA LYS A 167 9.29 -6.79 -0.37
C LYS A 167 8.13 -6.70 0.61
N ILE A 168 8.14 -7.44 1.71
CA ILE A 168 7.07 -7.41 2.71
C ILE A 168 6.87 -6.02 3.31
N TRP A 169 7.97 -5.30 3.58
CA TRP A 169 7.90 -3.93 4.10
C TRP A 169 7.30 -2.97 3.09
N LEU A 170 7.64 -3.17 1.82
CA LEU A 170 7.05 -2.39 0.73
C LEU A 170 5.55 -2.65 0.60
N LEU A 171 5.12 -3.93 0.57
CA LEU A 171 3.71 -4.27 0.53
C LEU A 171 2.94 -3.73 1.74
N SER A 172 3.52 -3.82 2.94
CA SER A 172 2.95 -3.24 4.15
C SER A 172 2.74 -1.73 4.01
N TYR A 173 3.75 -1.03 3.49
CA TYR A 173 3.63 0.40 3.20
C TYR A 173 2.49 0.69 2.22
N LEU A 174 2.40 -0.02 1.10
CA LEU A 174 1.38 0.20 0.07
C LEU A 174 -0.04 -0.05 0.59
N ILE A 175 -0.21 -1.09 1.43
CA ILE A 175 -1.49 -1.41 2.06
C ILE A 175 -1.90 -0.31 3.05
N LEU A 176 -1.02 0.08 3.94
CA LEU A 176 -1.34 1.02 5.01
C LEU A 176 -1.36 2.48 4.57
N SER A 177 -0.63 2.86 3.53
CA SER A 177 -0.66 4.21 2.95
C SER A 177 -1.90 4.48 2.10
N GLY A 178 -2.72 3.45 1.87
CA GLY A 178 -3.95 3.56 1.08
C GLY A 178 -3.72 3.51 -0.44
N VAL A 179 -2.52 3.14 -0.91
CA VAL A 179 -2.33 2.75 -2.32
C VAL A 179 -3.22 1.56 -2.63
N PHE A 180 -3.27 0.61 -1.70
CA PHE A 180 -4.24 -0.48 -1.67
C PHE A 180 -5.18 -0.28 -0.49
N GLY A 181 -6.34 0.32 -0.73
CA GLY A 181 -7.34 0.54 0.31
C GLY A 181 -8.12 -0.73 0.61
N TYR A 182 -8.06 -1.19 1.85
CA TYR A 182 -8.81 -2.33 2.35
C TYR A 182 -9.91 -1.91 3.31
N GLY A 183 -10.98 -2.66 3.33
CA GLY A 183 -12.06 -2.50 4.29
C GLY A 183 -13.09 -3.62 4.14
N GLU A 184 -13.97 -3.79 5.11
CA GLU A 184 -15.07 -4.78 5.07
C GLU A 184 -15.94 -4.68 3.82
N THR A 185 -16.01 -3.50 3.22
CA THR A 185 -16.83 -3.20 2.05
C THR A 185 -16.13 -3.44 0.73
N GLY A 186 -14.82 -3.72 0.73
CA GLY A 186 -14.08 -3.99 -0.49
C GLY A 186 -12.60 -3.60 -0.46
N PHE A 187 -12.03 -3.57 -1.65
CA PHE A 187 -10.65 -3.23 -1.93
C PHE A 187 -10.59 -2.28 -3.13
N LEU A 188 -9.88 -1.19 -3.01
CA LEU A 188 -9.66 -0.22 -4.09
C LEU A 188 -8.18 0.13 -4.21
N VAL A 189 -7.70 0.18 -5.44
CA VAL A 189 -6.37 0.69 -5.80
C VAL A 189 -6.46 2.20 -6.03
N ASN A 190 -5.62 2.98 -5.41
CA ASN A 190 -5.54 4.43 -5.60
C ASN A 190 -4.79 4.77 -6.90
N THR A 191 -5.49 4.65 -8.02
CA THR A 191 -4.94 4.83 -9.35
C THR A 191 -4.40 6.24 -9.62
N PRO A 192 -5.04 7.34 -9.15
CA PRO A 192 -4.45 8.68 -9.28
C PRO A 192 -3.09 8.79 -8.56
N PHE A 193 -3.01 8.28 -7.33
CA PHE A 193 -1.77 8.31 -6.56
C PHE A 193 -0.67 7.47 -7.21
N LEU A 194 -0.99 6.27 -7.71
CA LEU A 194 -0.04 5.44 -8.45
C LEU A 194 0.51 6.15 -9.69
N PHE A 195 -0.36 6.86 -10.40
CA PHE A 195 0.06 7.62 -11.56
C PHE A 195 0.98 8.80 -11.18
N GLU A 196 0.68 9.52 -10.10
CA GLU A 196 1.57 10.55 -9.56
C GLU A 196 2.95 9.98 -9.23
N GLU A 197 3.04 8.89 -8.46
CA GLU A 197 4.32 8.25 -8.10
C GLU A 197 5.10 7.79 -9.34
N PHE A 198 4.40 7.26 -10.34
CA PHE A 198 5.01 6.86 -11.61
C PHE A 198 5.61 8.04 -12.34
N VAL A 199 4.89 9.15 -12.45
CA VAL A 199 5.39 10.39 -13.06
C VAL A 199 6.62 10.90 -12.32
N GLY A 200 6.57 10.93 -10.99
CA GLY A 200 7.71 11.34 -10.17
C GLY A 200 8.96 10.50 -10.44
N LYS A 201 8.82 9.18 -10.57
CA LYS A 201 9.92 8.27 -10.88
C LYS A 201 10.48 8.50 -12.28
N ILE A 202 9.63 8.56 -13.30
CA ILE A 202 10.06 8.70 -14.71
C ILE A 202 10.80 10.02 -14.96
N TYR A 203 10.35 11.11 -14.35
CA TYR A 203 10.99 12.42 -14.51
C TYR A 203 12.12 12.68 -13.51
N GLY A 204 12.38 11.79 -12.57
CA GLY A 204 13.36 12.01 -11.50
C GLY A 204 13.00 13.18 -10.57
N GLY A 205 11.70 13.52 -10.50
CA GLY A 205 11.21 14.63 -9.69
C GLY A 205 11.24 14.36 -8.19
N ARG A 206 11.62 15.37 -7.40
CA ARG A 206 11.48 15.32 -5.93
C ARG A 206 10.08 15.78 -5.55
N ARG A 207 9.42 15.04 -4.66
CA ARG A 207 8.09 15.43 -4.17
C ARG A 207 8.15 16.80 -3.50
N PHE A 208 7.27 17.70 -3.92
CA PHE A 208 7.26 19.07 -3.39
C PHE A 208 6.57 19.10 -2.03
N LEU A 209 7.33 19.48 -1.01
CA LEU A 209 6.86 19.62 0.38
C LEU A 209 6.52 21.07 0.74
N GLY A 210 6.14 21.88 -0.24
CA GLY A 210 5.92 23.33 -0.11
C GLY A 210 4.85 23.72 0.90
N LYS A 211 5.00 24.92 1.42
CA LYS A 211 4.04 25.55 2.35
C LYS A 211 3.05 26.42 1.55
N GLY A 212 1.79 26.41 1.97
CA GLY A 212 0.77 27.32 1.42
C GLY A 212 -0.08 26.74 0.30
N PHE A 213 -0.60 27.61 -0.56
CA PHE A 213 -1.60 27.29 -1.60
C PHE A 213 -1.04 26.55 -2.83
N ILE A 214 0.30 26.47 -2.94
CA ILE A 214 0.97 25.92 -4.11
C ILE A 214 1.52 24.56 -3.77
N LYS A 215 1.03 23.56 -4.48
CA LYS A 215 1.47 22.17 -4.32
C LYS A 215 1.55 21.49 -5.69
N PRO A 216 2.60 21.76 -6.50
CA PRO A 216 2.90 20.85 -7.58
C PRO A 216 3.23 19.48 -7.00
N ASP A 217 2.98 18.40 -7.72
CA ASP A 217 3.26 17.06 -7.23
C ASP A 217 4.76 16.86 -7.02
N PHE A 218 5.57 17.35 -7.97
CA PHE A 218 7.02 17.23 -7.96
C PHE A 218 7.72 18.49 -8.48
N VAL A 219 9.01 18.58 -8.19
CA VAL A 219 9.93 19.54 -8.83
C VAL A 219 11.17 18.79 -9.31
N LEU A 220 11.67 19.17 -10.49
CA LEU A 220 12.94 18.70 -11.04
C LEU A 220 14.12 19.32 -10.27
N GLU A 221 15.34 18.85 -10.57
CA GLU A 221 16.56 19.42 -9.96
C GLU A 221 16.73 20.92 -10.26
N ASP A 222 16.36 21.36 -11.47
CA ASP A 222 16.37 22.75 -11.85
C ASP A 222 15.24 23.58 -11.20
N GLY A 223 14.40 22.95 -10.38
CA GLY A 223 13.23 23.56 -9.74
C GLY A 223 12.00 23.71 -10.64
N THR A 224 11.99 23.15 -11.86
CA THR A 224 10.80 23.14 -12.73
C THR A 224 9.68 22.31 -12.10
N PRO A 225 8.46 22.87 -11.89
CA PRO A 225 7.35 22.13 -11.34
C PRO A 225 6.75 21.12 -12.31
N ILE A 226 6.37 19.97 -11.79
CA ILE A 226 5.64 18.91 -12.50
C ILE A 226 4.33 18.64 -11.77
N ASP A 227 3.25 18.50 -12.54
CA ASP A 227 1.93 18.20 -12.02
C ASP A 227 1.30 17.06 -12.84
N ALA A 228 1.00 15.95 -12.19
CA ALA A 228 0.46 14.74 -12.80
C ALA A 228 -1.08 14.80 -12.79
N LYS A 229 -1.70 14.67 -13.93
CA LYS A 229 -3.16 14.77 -14.08
C LYS A 229 -3.75 13.46 -14.59
N TYR A 230 -4.28 12.65 -13.68
CA TYR A 230 -4.97 11.40 -14.03
C TYR A 230 -6.34 11.68 -14.65
N LYS A 231 -6.34 12.36 -15.81
CA LYS A 231 -7.52 12.82 -16.54
C LYS A 231 -7.42 12.49 -18.03
N VAL A 232 -8.57 12.43 -18.71
CA VAL A 232 -8.65 12.16 -20.16
C VAL A 232 -8.29 13.39 -21.01
N ARG A 233 -8.64 14.58 -20.50
CA ARG A 233 -8.48 15.84 -21.28
C ARG A 233 -7.84 16.90 -20.42
N VAL A 234 -7.02 17.71 -21.05
CA VAL A 234 -6.46 18.92 -20.47
C VAL A 234 -7.60 19.92 -20.23
N GLN A 235 -7.67 20.47 -19.03
CA GLN A 235 -8.60 21.53 -18.67
C GLN A 235 -7.86 22.87 -18.59
N ARG A 236 -8.56 23.97 -18.91
CA ARG A 236 -7.98 25.34 -18.77
C ARG A 236 -7.46 25.58 -17.35
N SER A 237 -8.15 25.09 -16.34
CA SER A 237 -7.73 25.18 -14.93
C SER A 237 -6.38 24.51 -14.67
N ASP A 238 -6.06 23.40 -15.36
CA ASP A 238 -4.79 22.71 -15.21
C ASP A 238 -3.64 23.57 -15.77
N ILE A 239 -3.89 24.23 -16.90
CA ILE A 239 -2.92 25.16 -17.53
C ILE A 239 -2.66 26.36 -16.62
N TYR A 240 -3.73 26.99 -16.07
CA TYR A 240 -3.57 28.10 -15.15
C TYR A 240 -2.84 27.70 -13.87
N GLN A 241 -3.12 26.51 -13.36
CA GLN A 241 -2.44 25.97 -12.18
C GLN A 241 -0.94 25.77 -12.45
N ALA A 242 -0.58 25.17 -13.59
CA ALA A 242 0.81 24.97 -13.98
C ALA A 242 1.55 26.30 -14.17
N PHE A 243 0.88 27.28 -14.83
CA PHE A 243 1.43 28.63 -14.97
C PHE A 243 1.67 29.31 -13.61
N ALA A 244 0.71 29.21 -12.68
CA ALA A 244 0.87 29.73 -11.33
C ALA A 244 2.05 29.09 -10.61
N TYR A 245 2.21 27.76 -10.70
CA TYR A 245 3.34 27.05 -10.13
C TYR A 245 4.67 27.54 -10.68
N ALA A 246 4.79 27.67 -12.02
CA ALA A 246 6.01 28.18 -12.65
C ALA A 246 6.33 29.60 -12.15
N LYS A 247 5.36 30.50 -12.17
CA LYS A 247 5.56 31.90 -11.72
C LYS A 247 6.02 32.02 -10.29
N ILE A 248 5.38 31.30 -9.37
CA ILE A 248 5.69 31.40 -7.96
C ILE A 248 7.02 30.75 -7.60
N LEU A 249 7.42 29.71 -8.35
CA LEU A 249 8.74 29.09 -8.20
C LEU A 249 9.83 29.81 -9.02
N GLY A 250 9.52 30.94 -9.66
CA GLY A 250 10.48 31.73 -10.46
C GLY A 250 10.97 30.98 -11.70
N LYS A 251 10.10 30.13 -12.30
CA LYS A 251 10.43 29.33 -13.48
C LYS A 251 9.69 29.82 -14.72
N SER A 252 10.31 29.64 -15.88
CA SER A 252 9.71 29.98 -17.18
C SER A 252 8.76 28.93 -17.72
N ARG A 253 8.81 27.72 -17.15
CA ARG A 253 8.00 26.57 -17.60
C ARG A 253 7.49 25.73 -16.42
N ALA A 254 6.41 24.98 -16.69
CA ALA A 254 5.91 23.89 -15.86
C ALA A 254 5.57 22.69 -16.75
N ILE A 255 5.56 21.49 -16.21
CA ILE A 255 5.27 20.26 -16.93
C ILE A 255 3.94 19.71 -16.43
N LEU A 256 2.99 19.50 -17.35
CA LEU A 256 1.75 18.78 -17.11
C LEU A 256 1.82 17.40 -17.75
N VAL A 257 1.62 16.34 -16.96
CA VAL A 257 1.69 14.97 -17.45
C VAL A 257 0.31 14.33 -17.40
N TYR A 258 -0.11 13.78 -18.51
CA TYR A 258 -1.37 13.07 -18.67
C TYR A 258 -1.12 11.65 -19.18
N PRO A 259 -1.97 10.65 -18.81
CA PRO A 259 -1.93 9.35 -19.45
C PRO A 259 -2.27 9.50 -20.93
N LYS A 260 -1.48 8.88 -21.81
CA LYS A 260 -1.76 8.89 -23.25
C LYS A 260 -2.83 7.85 -23.57
N VAL A 261 -3.90 8.27 -24.21
CA VAL A 261 -4.88 7.36 -24.83
C VAL A 261 -4.29 6.88 -26.15
N LYS A 262 -4.28 5.57 -26.36
CA LYS A 262 -4.04 5.00 -27.68
C LYS A 262 -5.34 4.99 -28.47
#